data_27702d2d31585fbcc784334826194b1d
#
_entry.id   27702d2d31585fbcc784334826194b1d
#
_cell.length_a   1.000
_cell.length_b   1.000
_cell.length_c   1.000
_cell.angle_alpha   90.00
_cell.angle_beta   90.00
_cell.angle_gamma   90.00
#
_symmetry.space_group_name_H-M   'P 1'
#
loop_
_entity.id
_entity.type
_entity.pdbx_description
1 polymer ?
#
loop_
_entity_poly.entity_id
_entity_poly.type
_entity_poly.pdbx_seq_one_letter_code
_entity_poly.pdbx_strand_id
1 'polypeptide(L)'
;MLFRSLPHHKTWGALVSSVQAEALRLGLLDALPCTLIGTVPPQHMYGFESTVLMAWHSGHALCHAQPFYPADICQALVNVPAPRVLVSSPVHLRALLDAELAMPEIDCVVSATAPLSVQLAQEIEDRWKAPLMEIYGSTETGLIATRRSTQTAAWQLLPGIKLLVEDESSYAYGGHVATKTAMNDVIEPISEEHFLLHGRLSDLVNIAGKRHSLTSLNHLLNTIPGVVDGAFYMPDEKDMIHVTRLAACVVAPDLNPAQILKSLREHIDPVFLPRPLIFVDALPRNSTGKLPRSALQTLFAQTHGVQETV
;
A
#
# COMPACT_ATOMS: atom_id res chain seq x y z
N MET A 1 -4.08 24.63 4.42
CA MET A 1 -4.47 23.87 5.63
C MET A 1 -3.22 23.15 6.12
N LEU A 2 -2.65 23.57 7.27
CA LEU A 2 -1.48 22.90 7.85
C LEU A 2 -1.94 21.53 8.36
N PHE A 3 -1.49 20.45 7.75
CA PHE A 3 -1.64 19.10 8.29
C PHE A 3 -0.84 19.07 9.62
N ARG A 4 -1.52 19.13 10.75
CA ARG A 4 -0.91 18.82 12.04
C ARG A 4 -0.82 17.29 12.12
N SER A 5 0.37 16.74 11.87
CA SER A 5 0.67 15.37 12.25
C SER A 5 0.58 15.25 13.77
N LEU A 6 -0.21 14.30 14.26
CA LEU A 6 -0.23 14.00 15.69
C LEU A 6 1.04 13.21 16.04
N PRO A 7 1.79 13.62 17.07
CA PRO A 7 2.95 12.87 17.52
C PRO A 7 2.50 11.57 18.21
N HIS A 8 3.12 10.45 17.82
CA HIS A 8 2.93 9.16 18.47
C HIS A 8 4.20 8.76 19.21
N HIS A 9 4.12 8.67 20.55
CA HIS A 9 5.24 8.28 21.38
C HIS A 9 5.56 6.79 21.21
N LYS A 10 6.82 6.47 20.94
CA LYS A 10 7.37 5.12 20.89
C LYS A 10 8.52 5.01 21.88
N THR A 11 8.58 3.92 22.63
CA THR A 11 9.76 3.62 23.43
C THR A 11 10.82 2.97 22.57
N TRP A 12 12.10 3.17 22.91
CA TRP A 12 13.19 2.52 22.20
C TRP A 12 13.06 0.99 22.23
N GLY A 13 12.70 0.40 23.39
CA GLY A 13 12.49 -1.04 23.53
C GLY A 13 11.39 -1.56 22.61
N ALA A 14 10.29 -0.82 22.44
CA ALA A 14 9.23 -1.21 21.52
C ALA A 14 9.69 -1.18 20.05
N LEU A 15 10.47 -0.17 19.64
CA LEU A 15 11.06 -0.10 18.31
C LEU A 15 12.00 -1.27 18.04
N VAL A 16 12.89 -1.58 18.99
CA VAL A 16 13.80 -2.74 18.88
C VAL A 16 13.03 -4.05 18.76
N SER A 17 12.01 -4.27 19.59
CA SER A 17 11.18 -5.47 19.55
C SER A 17 10.41 -5.58 18.23
N SER A 18 9.88 -4.46 17.69
CA SER A 18 9.22 -4.42 16.39
C SER A 18 10.15 -4.89 15.28
N VAL A 19 11.34 -4.31 15.21
CA VAL A 19 12.31 -4.60 14.14
C VAL A 19 12.86 -6.01 14.24
N GLN A 20 13.12 -6.53 15.45
CA GLN A 20 13.54 -7.92 15.62
C GLN A 20 12.45 -8.91 15.19
N ALA A 21 11.17 -8.61 15.48
CA ALA A 21 10.06 -9.42 15.03
C ALA A 21 9.90 -9.37 13.48
N GLU A 22 10.13 -8.21 12.88
CA GLU A 22 10.19 -8.04 11.42
C GLU A 22 11.35 -8.84 10.82
N ALA A 23 12.56 -8.69 11.36
CA ALA A 23 13.75 -9.41 10.89
C ALA A 23 13.55 -10.94 10.96
N LEU A 24 12.97 -11.43 12.04
CA LEU A 24 12.62 -12.85 12.17
C LEU A 24 11.65 -13.28 11.06
N ARG A 25 10.62 -12.51 10.81
CA ARG A 25 9.59 -12.80 9.79
C ARG A 25 10.13 -12.77 8.36
N LEU A 26 11.07 -11.89 8.09
CA LEU A 26 11.73 -11.76 6.79
C LEU A 26 12.90 -12.76 6.63
N GLY A 27 13.21 -13.56 7.66
CA GLY A 27 14.36 -14.48 7.64
C GLY A 27 15.71 -13.77 7.69
N LEU A 28 15.74 -12.54 8.21
CA LEU A 28 16.92 -11.69 8.31
C LEU A 28 17.55 -11.73 9.73
N LEU A 29 16.83 -12.20 10.73
CA LEU A 29 17.38 -12.38 12.06
C LEU A 29 18.32 -13.60 12.05
N ASP A 30 19.53 -13.44 12.55
CA ASP A 30 20.58 -14.48 12.55
C ASP A 30 21.02 -14.99 11.15
N ALA A 31 20.63 -14.28 10.09
CA ALA A 31 21.05 -14.57 8.72
C ALA A 31 22.47 -14.05 8.45
N LEU A 32 23.06 -14.50 7.33
CA LEU A 32 24.27 -13.87 6.82
C LEU A 32 24.04 -12.37 6.58
N PRO A 33 25.04 -11.50 6.87
CA PRO A 33 24.90 -10.08 6.62
C PRO A 33 24.50 -9.79 5.18
N CYS A 34 23.43 -9.01 5.00
CA CYS A 34 22.99 -8.51 3.71
C CYS A 34 23.10 -6.99 3.64
N THR A 35 22.88 -6.42 2.46
CA THR A 35 22.78 -4.97 2.29
C THR A 35 21.33 -4.58 2.07
N LEU A 36 20.83 -3.67 2.91
CA LEU A 36 19.50 -3.07 2.82
C LEU A 36 19.57 -1.82 1.95
N ILE A 37 18.76 -1.75 0.92
CA ILE A 37 18.63 -0.59 0.03
C ILE A 37 17.20 -0.04 0.17
N GLY A 38 17.06 1.21 0.65
CA GLY A 38 15.75 1.83 0.86
C GLY A 38 15.44 2.87 -0.21
N THR A 39 14.28 2.79 -0.85
CA THR A 39 13.73 3.86 -1.70
C THR A 39 12.78 4.77 -0.89
N VAL A 40 12.37 4.33 0.28
CA VAL A 40 11.52 5.10 1.19
C VAL A 40 12.40 5.92 2.14
N PRO A 41 12.12 7.23 2.32
CA PRO A 41 12.93 8.07 3.16
C PRO A 41 13.01 7.57 4.62
N PRO A 42 14.19 7.62 5.27
CA PRO A 42 14.37 7.09 6.64
C PRO A 42 13.63 7.90 7.72
N GLN A 43 13.15 9.09 7.41
CA GLN A 43 12.25 9.86 8.30
C GLN A 43 10.80 9.38 8.26
N HIS A 44 10.42 8.54 7.32
CA HIS A 44 9.15 7.83 7.32
C HIS A 44 9.28 6.60 8.22
N MET A 45 8.26 6.31 9.05
CA MET A 45 8.32 5.22 10.03
C MET A 45 8.74 3.88 9.41
N TYR A 46 8.13 3.49 8.29
CA TYR A 46 8.51 2.30 7.55
C TYR A 46 9.99 2.32 7.08
N GLY A 47 10.44 3.43 6.49
CA GLY A 47 11.84 3.56 6.08
C GLY A 47 12.80 3.48 7.28
N PHE A 48 12.44 4.08 8.41
CA PHE A 48 13.24 4.03 9.62
C PHE A 48 13.34 2.61 10.21
N GLU A 49 12.21 1.94 10.39
CA GLU A 49 12.17 0.58 10.95
C GLU A 49 12.84 -0.43 10.02
N SER A 50 12.36 -0.54 8.77
CA SER A 50 12.78 -1.60 7.85
C SER A 50 14.14 -1.38 7.17
N THR A 51 14.79 -0.21 7.37
CA THR A 51 16.16 0.04 6.87
C THR A 51 17.12 0.34 8.00
N VAL A 52 16.99 1.50 8.66
CA VAL A 52 17.98 1.99 9.65
C VAL A 52 18.03 1.08 10.87
N LEU A 53 16.88 0.86 11.51
CA LEU A 53 16.82 0.02 12.71
C LEU A 53 17.05 -1.45 12.37
N MET A 54 16.56 -1.93 11.22
CA MET A 54 16.80 -3.28 10.73
C MET A 54 18.30 -3.54 10.58
N ALA A 55 19.03 -2.67 9.87
CA ALA A 55 20.47 -2.80 9.73
C ALA A 55 21.18 -2.85 11.09
N TRP A 56 20.78 -1.94 11.97
CA TRP A 56 21.44 -1.77 13.26
C TRP A 56 21.21 -2.94 14.22
N HIS A 57 19.97 -3.45 14.29
CA HIS A 57 19.60 -4.49 15.26
C HIS A 57 19.68 -5.93 14.75
N SER A 58 19.92 -6.12 13.45
CA SER A 58 20.05 -7.45 12.84
C SER A 58 21.41 -7.68 12.19
N GLY A 59 22.38 -6.75 12.36
CA GLY A 59 23.75 -6.91 11.88
C GLY A 59 23.91 -6.81 10.37
N HIS A 60 23.02 -6.10 9.69
CA HIS A 60 23.06 -5.87 8.25
C HIS A 60 23.73 -4.54 7.89
N ALA A 61 24.18 -4.41 6.64
CA ALA A 61 24.67 -3.16 6.10
C ALA A 61 23.50 -2.30 5.56
N LEU A 62 23.55 -1.00 5.77
CA LEU A 62 22.63 -0.04 5.18
C LEU A 62 23.31 0.70 4.03
N CYS A 63 22.73 0.65 2.82
CA CYS A 63 23.14 1.53 1.74
C CYS A 63 22.79 2.97 2.09
N HIS A 64 23.79 3.88 2.11
CA HIS A 64 23.58 5.29 2.45
C HIS A 64 22.87 6.08 1.35
N ALA A 65 22.86 5.58 0.12
CA ALA A 65 22.14 6.18 -0.98
C ALA A 65 20.64 6.10 -0.72
N GLN A 66 19.92 7.15 -1.11
CA GLN A 66 18.46 7.21 -1.07
C GLN A 66 17.97 7.32 -2.52
N PRO A 67 18.05 6.22 -3.29
CA PRO A 67 17.68 6.24 -4.69
C PRO A 67 16.16 6.41 -4.85
N PHE A 68 15.77 7.22 -5.81
CA PHE A 68 14.36 7.51 -6.07
C PHE A 68 13.93 7.06 -7.47
N TYR A 69 14.74 7.36 -8.50
CA TYR A 69 14.44 6.98 -9.86
C TYR A 69 14.92 5.56 -10.18
N PRO A 70 14.31 4.86 -11.14
CA PRO A 70 14.67 3.50 -11.51
C PRO A 70 16.17 3.29 -11.79
N ALA A 71 16.78 4.19 -12.54
CA ALA A 71 18.21 4.11 -12.86
C ALA A 71 19.09 4.22 -11.60
N ASP A 72 18.73 5.11 -10.67
CA ASP A 72 19.46 5.30 -9.42
C ASP A 72 19.32 4.07 -8.50
N ILE A 73 18.13 3.46 -8.48
CA ILE A 73 17.87 2.23 -7.70
C ILE A 73 18.72 1.08 -8.25
N CYS A 74 18.72 0.87 -9.57
CA CYS A 74 19.58 -0.14 -10.21
C CYS A 74 21.06 0.12 -9.92
N GLN A 75 21.52 1.37 -10.02
CA GLN A 75 22.90 1.73 -9.74
C GLN A 75 23.27 1.51 -8.28
N ALA A 76 22.38 1.83 -7.33
CA ALA A 76 22.60 1.56 -5.90
C ALA A 76 22.72 0.06 -5.62
N LEU A 77 21.86 -0.76 -6.24
CA LEU A 77 21.91 -2.22 -6.14
C LEU A 77 23.22 -2.80 -6.70
N VAL A 78 23.71 -2.29 -7.85
CA VAL A 78 24.98 -2.72 -8.45
C VAL A 78 26.17 -2.41 -7.53
N ASN A 79 26.15 -1.26 -6.87
CA ASN A 79 27.26 -0.74 -6.08
C ASN A 79 27.41 -1.39 -4.69
N VAL A 80 26.51 -2.27 -4.29
CA VAL A 80 26.57 -2.93 -2.99
C VAL A 80 26.71 -4.44 -3.13
N PRO A 81 27.33 -5.12 -2.16
CA PRO A 81 27.49 -6.58 -2.20
C PRO A 81 26.14 -7.30 -2.00
N ALA A 82 26.03 -8.48 -2.57
CA ALA A 82 24.97 -9.45 -2.23
C ALA A 82 25.26 -10.11 -0.87
N PRO A 83 24.27 -10.64 -0.17
CA PRO A 83 22.83 -10.59 -0.48
C PRO A 83 22.24 -9.18 -0.38
N ARG A 84 21.23 -8.88 -1.19
CA ARG A 84 20.60 -7.56 -1.29
C ARG A 84 19.11 -7.62 -0.97
N VAL A 85 18.65 -6.72 -0.11
CA VAL A 85 17.23 -6.56 0.22
C VAL A 85 16.77 -5.18 -0.22
N LEU A 86 15.80 -5.12 -1.11
CA LEU A 86 15.21 -3.86 -1.59
C LEU A 86 13.96 -3.52 -0.77
N VAL A 87 14.04 -2.48 0.05
CA VAL A 87 12.94 -1.93 0.84
C VAL A 87 12.29 -0.78 0.07
N SER A 88 11.07 -0.98 -0.43
CA SER A 88 10.49 -0.08 -1.42
C SER A 88 8.98 0.12 -1.22
N SER A 89 8.31 0.73 -2.19
CA SER A 89 6.87 0.94 -2.20
C SER A 89 6.29 0.51 -3.55
N PRO A 90 4.99 0.21 -3.65
CA PRO A 90 4.35 -0.21 -4.89
C PRO A 90 4.61 0.72 -6.08
N VAL A 91 4.68 2.04 -5.83
CA VAL A 91 4.93 3.05 -6.87
C VAL A 91 6.35 2.93 -7.44
N HIS A 92 7.36 2.81 -6.59
CA HIS A 92 8.74 2.63 -7.05
C HIS A 92 8.93 1.29 -7.75
N LEU A 93 8.28 0.23 -7.23
CA LEU A 93 8.35 -1.10 -7.83
C LEU A 93 7.71 -1.13 -9.22
N ARG A 94 6.56 -0.47 -9.41
CA ARG A 94 5.94 -0.32 -10.73
C ARG A 94 6.86 0.45 -11.68
N ALA A 95 7.39 1.59 -11.25
CA ALA A 95 8.31 2.39 -12.06
C ALA A 95 9.58 1.61 -12.46
N LEU A 96 10.11 0.75 -11.57
CA LEU A 96 11.24 -0.13 -11.87
C LEU A 96 10.92 -1.18 -12.93
N LEU A 97 9.71 -1.76 -12.89
CA LEU A 97 9.27 -2.71 -13.92
C LEU A 97 9.09 -2.03 -15.28
N ASP A 98 8.43 -0.87 -15.28
CA ASP A 98 8.10 -0.12 -16.51
C ASP A 98 9.37 0.45 -17.18
N ALA A 99 10.43 0.67 -16.41
CA ALA A 99 11.71 1.15 -16.95
C ALA A 99 12.50 0.08 -17.73
N GLU A 100 12.10 -1.19 -17.65
CA GLU A 100 12.72 -2.34 -18.35
C GLU A 100 14.25 -2.44 -18.21
N LEU A 101 14.80 -1.89 -17.12
CA LEU A 101 16.23 -1.93 -16.84
C LEU A 101 16.68 -3.34 -16.46
N ALA A 102 17.95 -3.65 -16.77
CA ALA A 102 18.57 -4.88 -16.28
C ALA A 102 18.78 -4.78 -14.76
N MET A 103 17.94 -5.49 -14.01
CA MET A 103 18.03 -5.52 -12.55
C MET A 103 19.15 -6.44 -12.10
N PRO A 104 20.02 -5.98 -11.16
CA PRO A 104 20.95 -6.89 -10.48
C PRO A 104 20.17 -7.92 -9.65
N GLU A 105 20.85 -8.99 -9.27
CA GLU A 105 20.29 -10.00 -8.36
C GLU A 105 19.85 -9.35 -7.04
N ILE A 106 18.64 -9.67 -6.62
CA ILE A 106 18.01 -9.24 -5.36
C ILE A 106 17.55 -10.50 -4.63
N ASP A 107 17.80 -10.58 -3.34
CA ASP A 107 17.45 -11.76 -2.55
C ASP A 107 16.06 -11.65 -1.93
N CYS A 108 15.60 -10.44 -1.66
CA CYS A 108 14.25 -10.16 -1.14
C CYS A 108 13.80 -8.74 -1.51
N VAL A 109 12.52 -8.60 -1.80
CA VAL A 109 11.85 -7.31 -1.96
C VAL A 109 10.86 -7.13 -0.81
N VAL A 110 10.91 -5.97 -0.16
CA VAL A 110 9.97 -5.61 0.91
C VAL A 110 9.16 -4.40 0.45
N SER A 111 7.84 -4.46 0.60
CA SER A 111 6.91 -3.42 0.14
C SER A 111 5.93 -3.00 1.22
N ALA A 112 5.71 -1.70 1.38
CA ALA A 112 4.68 -1.14 2.25
C ALA A 112 4.19 0.22 1.73
N THR A 113 3.46 0.97 2.55
CA THR A 113 2.92 2.32 2.37
C THR A 113 1.65 2.43 1.55
N ALA A 114 1.40 1.54 0.61
CA ALA A 114 0.19 1.50 -0.21
C ALA A 114 -0.18 0.04 -0.53
N PRO A 115 -1.42 -0.25 -0.92
CA PRO A 115 -1.80 -1.58 -1.39
C PRO A 115 -0.98 -1.99 -2.63
N LEU A 116 -0.50 -3.23 -2.61
CA LEU A 116 0.17 -3.86 -3.75
C LEU A 116 -0.81 -4.81 -4.44
N SER A 117 -0.90 -4.74 -5.77
CA SER A 117 -1.70 -5.73 -6.51
C SER A 117 -0.95 -7.06 -6.60
N VAL A 118 -1.73 -8.16 -6.56
CA VAL A 118 -1.16 -9.51 -6.70
C VAL A 118 -0.44 -9.65 -8.04
N GLN A 119 -0.98 -9.03 -9.10
CA GLN A 119 -0.36 -9.01 -10.43
C GLN A 119 1.01 -8.34 -10.41
N LEU A 120 1.13 -7.16 -9.77
CA LEU A 120 2.41 -6.48 -9.64
C LEU A 120 3.40 -7.32 -8.83
N ALA A 121 2.95 -7.95 -7.74
CA ALA A 121 3.80 -8.84 -6.95
C ALA A 121 4.29 -10.03 -7.78
N GLN A 122 3.40 -10.65 -8.58
CA GLN A 122 3.73 -11.77 -9.43
C GLN A 122 4.74 -11.38 -10.52
N GLU A 123 4.52 -10.24 -11.21
CA GLU A 123 5.44 -9.72 -12.21
C GLU A 123 6.85 -9.49 -11.64
N ILE A 124 6.94 -8.96 -10.42
CA ILE A 124 8.20 -8.72 -9.73
C ILE A 124 8.91 -10.04 -9.40
N GLU A 125 8.20 -10.98 -8.77
CA GLU A 125 8.77 -12.28 -8.40
C GLU A 125 9.21 -13.07 -9.64
N ASP A 126 8.42 -13.02 -10.72
CA ASP A 126 8.74 -13.70 -11.96
C ASP A 126 9.95 -13.10 -12.68
N ARG A 127 10.06 -11.77 -12.68
CA ARG A 127 11.11 -11.06 -13.41
C ARG A 127 12.41 -11.02 -12.64
N TRP A 128 12.36 -10.76 -11.33
CA TRP A 128 13.58 -10.60 -10.51
C TRP A 128 13.98 -11.86 -9.74
N LYS A 129 13.15 -12.90 -9.75
CA LYS A 129 13.37 -14.19 -9.08
C LYS A 129 13.59 -14.05 -7.56
N ALA A 130 13.06 -13.00 -6.97
CA ALA A 130 13.15 -12.66 -5.56
C ALA A 130 11.75 -12.70 -4.91
N PRO A 131 11.60 -13.25 -3.70
CA PRO A 131 10.34 -13.20 -2.98
C PRO A 131 9.98 -11.74 -2.65
N LEU A 132 8.69 -11.39 -2.77
CA LEU A 132 8.17 -10.10 -2.38
C LEU A 132 7.32 -10.22 -1.12
N MET A 133 7.77 -9.57 -0.06
CA MET A 133 7.07 -9.51 1.22
C MET A 133 6.41 -8.16 1.42
N GLU A 134 5.12 -8.17 1.68
CA GLU A 134 4.40 -6.98 2.12
C GLU A 134 4.44 -6.84 3.62
N ILE A 135 4.55 -5.60 4.11
CA ILE A 135 4.48 -5.22 5.51
C ILE A 135 3.24 -4.37 5.75
N TYR A 136 2.53 -4.69 6.83
CA TYR A 136 1.36 -3.96 7.28
C TYR A 136 1.59 -3.39 8.68
N GLY A 137 1.25 -2.12 8.84
CA GLY A 137 1.33 -1.38 10.08
C GLY A 137 0.95 0.08 9.91
N SER A 138 1.01 0.81 10.99
CA SER A 138 0.71 2.25 11.03
C SER A 138 1.72 2.98 11.93
N THR A 139 1.69 4.33 11.89
CA THR A 139 2.49 5.12 12.83
C THR A 139 2.12 4.81 14.28
N GLU A 140 0.85 4.52 14.55
CA GLU A 140 0.30 4.22 15.86
C GLU A 140 0.80 2.88 16.40
N THR A 141 0.75 1.85 15.57
CA THR A 141 1.09 0.48 15.97
C THR A 141 2.55 0.13 15.75
N GLY A 142 3.25 0.73 14.78
CA GLY A 142 4.43 0.17 14.15
C GLY A 142 4.02 -0.99 13.23
N LEU A 143 4.97 -1.81 12.85
CA LEU A 143 4.75 -3.00 12.02
C LEU A 143 4.02 -4.07 12.82
N ILE A 144 2.96 -4.63 12.30
CA ILE A 144 2.19 -5.68 13.00
C ILE A 144 2.00 -6.97 12.24
N ALA A 145 2.12 -6.95 10.92
CA ALA A 145 1.93 -8.16 10.11
C ALA A 145 2.73 -8.12 8.79
N THR A 146 2.90 -9.29 8.21
CA THR A 146 3.51 -9.48 6.89
C THR A 146 2.65 -10.39 6.02
N ARG A 147 2.85 -10.33 4.71
CA ARG A 147 2.19 -11.19 3.74
C ARG A 147 3.07 -11.37 2.50
N ARG A 148 2.99 -12.54 1.87
CA ARG A 148 3.44 -12.76 0.50
C ARG A 148 2.20 -12.94 -0.37
N SER A 149 1.75 -11.85 -1.01
CA SER A 149 0.45 -11.80 -1.71
C SER A 149 0.35 -12.75 -2.90
N THR A 150 1.48 -13.20 -3.46
CA THR A 150 1.52 -14.24 -4.49
C THR A 150 1.15 -15.63 -3.97
N GLN A 151 1.19 -15.83 -2.65
CA GLN A 151 0.88 -17.12 -2.01
C GLN A 151 -0.44 -17.11 -1.24
N THR A 152 -0.78 -15.98 -0.60
CA THR A 152 -1.97 -15.90 0.24
C THR A 152 -2.52 -14.48 0.34
N ALA A 153 -3.84 -14.36 0.46
CA ALA A 153 -4.50 -13.11 0.80
C ALA A 153 -4.41 -12.77 2.30
N ALA A 154 -4.16 -13.77 3.13
CA ALA A 154 -4.10 -13.61 4.58
C ALA A 154 -2.81 -12.93 5.02
N TRP A 155 -2.93 -11.97 5.93
CA TRP A 155 -1.83 -11.36 6.66
C TRP A 155 -1.47 -12.21 7.87
N GLN A 156 -0.20 -12.41 8.12
CA GLN A 156 0.30 -13.12 9.29
C GLN A 156 0.87 -12.12 10.29
N LEU A 157 0.35 -12.15 11.51
CA LEU A 157 0.80 -11.29 12.60
C LEU A 157 2.25 -11.53 12.98
N LEU A 158 2.95 -10.48 13.37
CA LEU A 158 4.26 -10.58 13.99
C LEU A 158 4.15 -11.26 15.36
N PRO A 159 5.22 -11.92 15.83
CA PRO A 159 5.22 -12.63 17.12
C PRO A 159 4.75 -11.74 18.28
N GLY A 160 3.82 -12.25 19.07
CA GLY A 160 3.28 -11.59 20.26
C GLY A 160 2.21 -10.52 19.97
N ILE A 161 1.97 -10.13 18.73
CA ILE A 161 0.87 -9.23 18.36
C ILE A 161 -0.44 -9.99 18.37
N LYS A 162 -1.48 -9.32 18.88
CA LYS A 162 -2.86 -9.81 18.93
C LYS A 162 -3.80 -8.77 18.37
N LEU A 163 -4.87 -9.24 17.75
CA LEU A 163 -5.95 -8.40 17.24
C LEU A 163 -7.21 -8.62 18.07
N LEU A 164 -7.99 -7.57 18.17
CA LEU A 164 -9.31 -7.60 18.80
C LEU A 164 -10.27 -6.78 17.91
N VAL A 165 -11.41 -7.37 17.61
CA VAL A 165 -12.48 -6.69 16.90
C VAL A 165 -13.65 -6.56 17.86
N GLU A 166 -14.04 -5.32 18.17
CA GLU A 166 -15.17 -4.97 19.02
C GLU A 166 -16.11 -4.07 18.24
N ASP A 167 -17.33 -4.47 18.11
CA ASP A 167 -18.31 -3.81 17.25
C ASP A 167 -17.80 -3.67 15.80
N GLU A 168 -17.58 -2.47 15.30
CA GLU A 168 -17.00 -2.23 13.97
C GLU A 168 -15.55 -1.70 14.05
N SER A 169 -14.93 -1.74 15.24
CA SER A 169 -13.59 -1.21 15.50
C SER A 169 -12.58 -2.31 15.69
N SER A 170 -11.42 -2.13 15.09
CA SER A 170 -10.29 -3.06 15.18
C SER A 170 -9.19 -2.48 16.06
N TYR A 171 -8.55 -3.32 16.83
CA TYR A 171 -7.47 -2.93 17.74
C TYR A 171 -6.31 -3.92 17.64
N ALA A 172 -5.08 -3.39 17.75
CA ALA A 172 -3.87 -4.19 17.91
C ALA A 172 -3.30 -4.01 19.34
N TYR A 173 -2.73 -5.07 19.91
CA TYR A 173 -2.07 -5.05 21.22
C TYR A 173 -1.09 -6.21 21.35
N GLY A 174 -0.27 -6.19 22.39
CA GLY A 174 0.73 -7.23 22.66
C GLY A 174 2.03 -7.00 21.87
N GLY A 175 3.04 -7.82 22.14
CA GLY A 175 4.36 -7.65 21.56
C GLY A 175 4.92 -6.23 21.83
N HIS A 176 5.34 -5.55 20.79
CA HIS A 176 5.81 -4.16 20.86
C HIS A 176 4.66 -3.11 20.92
N VAL A 177 3.42 -3.52 20.69
CA VAL A 177 2.22 -2.66 20.86
C VAL A 177 1.77 -2.75 22.32
N ALA A 178 2.40 -1.96 23.19
CA ALA A 178 2.26 -2.05 24.64
C ALA A 178 0.84 -1.78 25.16
N THR A 179 0.05 -0.97 24.44
CA THR A 179 -1.32 -0.60 24.81
C THR A 179 -2.29 -0.95 23.69
N LYS A 180 -3.54 -1.29 24.04
CA LYS A 180 -4.61 -1.50 23.06
C LYS A 180 -4.73 -0.25 22.16
N THR A 181 -4.29 -0.39 20.91
CA THR A 181 -4.20 0.70 19.94
C THR A 181 -5.27 0.50 18.86
N ALA A 182 -6.10 1.51 18.67
CA ALA A 182 -7.13 1.50 17.65
C ALA A 182 -6.50 1.51 16.25
N MET A 183 -7.07 0.72 15.36
CA MET A 183 -6.72 0.65 13.95
C MET A 183 -7.83 1.29 13.12
N ASN A 184 -7.44 2.01 12.07
CA ASN A 184 -8.39 2.64 11.16
C ASN A 184 -8.81 1.71 10.01
N ASP A 185 -8.44 0.44 10.11
CA ASP A 185 -8.66 -0.55 9.07
C ASP A 185 -9.70 -1.60 9.52
N VAL A 186 -10.49 -2.07 8.56
CA VAL A 186 -11.43 -3.17 8.76
C VAL A 186 -10.69 -4.47 8.56
N ILE A 187 -10.64 -5.28 9.61
CA ILE A 187 -9.96 -6.56 9.59
C ILE A 187 -10.94 -7.69 9.93
N GLU A 188 -10.72 -8.85 9.35
CA GLU A 188 -11.43 -10.08 9.62
C GLU A 188 -10.42 -11.12 10.14
N PRO A 189 -10.42 -11.40 11.46
CA PRO A 189 -9.57 -12.46 12.00
C PRO A 189 -9.98 -13.82 11.44
N ILE A 190 -8.99 -14.57 10.91
CA ILE A 190 -9.19 -15.95 10.43
C ILE A 190 -8.75 -16.94 11.53
N SER A 191 -7.69 -16.59 12.24
CA SER A 191 -7.12 -17.36 13.35
C SER A 191 -6.45 -16.41 14.34
N GLU A 192 -5.82 -16.95 15.38
CA GLU A 192 -5.05 -16.15 16.35
C GLU A 192 -3.87 -15.40 15.70
N GLU A 193 -3.34 -15.90 14.59
CA GLU A 193 -2.16 -15.35 13.91
C GLU A 193 -2.46 -14.78 12.53
N HIS A 194 -3.65 -14.97 11.97
CA HIS A 194 -3.96 -14.57 10.60
C HIS A 194 -5.26 -13.78 10.49
N PHE A 195 -5.26 -12.80 9.58
CA PHE A 195 -6.43 -11.98 9.28
C PHE A 195 -6.50 -11.57 7.80
N LEU A 196 -7.70 -11.20 7.34
CA LEU A 196 -7.92 -10.50 6.09
C LEU A 196 -8.06 -9.00 6.34
N LEU A 197 -7.49 -8.21 5.44
CA LEU A 197 -7.57 -6.76 5.45
C LEU A 197 -8.55 -6.29 4.37
N HIS A 198 -9.66 -5.68 4.78
CA HIS A 198 -10.73 -5.22 3.89
C HIS A 198 -10.63 -3.73 3.51
N GLY A 199 -9.64 -3.02 4.04
CA GLY A 199 -9.41 -1.60 3.80
C GLY A 199 -9.78 -0.72 5.00
N ARG A 200 -9.83 0.60 4.80
CA ARG A 200 -10.05 1.56 5.90
C ARG A 200 -11.52 1.75 6.21
N LEU A 201 -11.82 1.97 7.50
CA LEU A 201 -13.15 2.39 7.95
C LEU A 201 -13.62 3.67 7.22
N SER A 202 -12.72 4.64 7.05
CA SER A 202 -12.99 5.88 6.31
C SER A 202 -13.27 5.68 4.82
N ASP A 203 -12.90 4.54 4.30
CA ASP A 203 -13.01 4.20 2.87
C ASP A 203 -14.21 3.28 2.61
N LEU A 204 -14.96 2.93 3.66
CA LEU A 204 -16.22 2.19 3.50
C LEU A 204 -17.30 3.10 2.94
N VAL A 205 -17.88 2.70 1.85
CA VAL A 205 -19.05 3.34 1.24
C VAL A 205 -20.26 2.46 1.44
N ASN A 206 -21.38 3.08 1.85
CA ASN A 206 -22.66 2.42 1.97
C ASN A 206 -23.63 2.99 0.93
N ILE A 207 -23.99 2.17 -0.05
CA ILE A 207 -24.90 2.58 -1.12
C ILE A 207 -26.05 1.58 -1.17
N ALA A 208 -27.27 2.08 -1.01
CA ALA A 208 -28.48 1.27 -1.01
C ALA A 208 -28.43 0.08 -0.03
N GLY A 209 -27.83 0.28 1.16
CA GLY A 209 -27.70 -0.74 2.20
C GLY A 209 -26.59 -1.76 1.98
N LYS A 210 -25.83 -1.66 0.88
CA LYS A 210 -24.67 -2.49 0.61
C LYS A 210 -23.40 -1.73 0.95
N ARG A 211 -22.46 -2.41 1.64
CA ARG A 211 -21.16 -1.84 2.03
C ARG A 211 -20.05 -2.39 1.16
N HIS A 212 -19.12 -1.53 0.75
CA HIS A 212 -17.90 -1.92 0.06
C HIS A 212 -16.77 -0.96 0.40
N SER A 213 -15.52 -1.44 0.33
CA SER A 213 -14.34 -0.60 0.55
C SER A 213 -13.91 0.09 -0.75
N LEU A 214 -13.69 1.41 -0.72
CA LEU A 214 -13.08 2.14 -1.85
C LEU A 214 -11.70 1.58 -2.21
N THR A 215 -10.93 1.13 -1.21
CA THR A 215 -9.62 0.49 -1.44
C THR A 215 -9.79 -0.80 -2.26
N SER A 216 -10.78 -1.63 -1.96
CA SER A 216 -11.06 -2.85 -2.71
C SER A 216 -11.54 -2.53 -4.14
N LEU A 217 -12.42 -1.54 -4.28
CA LEU A 217 -12.88 -1.07 -5.60
C LEU A 217 -11.72 -0.51 -6.43
N ASN A 218 -10.82 0.27 -5.82
CA ASN A 218 -9.61 0.78 -6.46
C ASN A 218 -8.70 -0.36 -6.92
N HIS A 219 -8.54 -1.38 -6.08
CA HIS A 219 -7.77 -2.55 -6.43
C HIS A 219 -8.33 -3.23 -7.68
N LEU A 220 -9.63 -3.52 -7.69
CA LEU A 220 -10.31 -4.14 -8.85
C LEU A 220 -10.18 -3.29 -10.12
N LEU A 221 -10.35 -1.97 -10.03
CA LEU A 221 -10.17 -1.07 -11.16
C LEU A 221 -8.76 -1.15 -11.75
N ASN A 222 -7.75 -1.17 -10.88
CA ASN A 222 -6.34 -1.21 -11.26
C ASN A 222 -5.85 -2.61 -11.69
N THR A 223 -6.67 -3.66 -11.56
CA THR A 223 -6.37 -4.99 -12.12
C THR A 223 -6.89 -5.18 -13.54
N ILE A 224 -7.69 -4.26 -14.05
CA ILE A 224 -8.21 -4.32 -15.43
C ILE A 224 -7.06 -4.12 -16.41
N PRO A 225 -6.78 -5.06 -17.33
CA PRO A 225 -5.74 -4.89 -18.34
C PRO A 225 -5.94 -3.61 -19.16
N GLY A 226 -4.89 -2.79 -19.26
CA GLY A 226 -4.92 -1.49 -19.95
C GLY A 226 -5.27 -0.31 -19.04
N VAL A 227 -5.62 -0.52 -17.77
CA VAL A 227 -5.72 0.54 -16.76
C VAL A 227 -4.32 0.76 -16.17
N VAL A 228 -3.80 1.97 -16.35
CA VAL A 228 -2.50 2.40 -15.81
C VAL A 228 -2.62 2.83 -14.36
N ASP A 229 -3.65 3.62 -14.04
CA ASP A 229 -3.99 4.07 -12.70
C ASP A 229 -5.48 4.39 -12.60
N GLY A 230 -6.07 4.18 -11.41
CA GLY A 230 -7.49 4.45 -11.22
C GLY A 230 -7.86 4.58 -9.75
N ALA A 231 -8.85 5.43 -9.48
CA ALA A 231 -9.37 5.62 -8.14
C ALA A 231 -10.87 5.91 -8.16
N PHE A 232 -11.61 5.19 -7.31
CA PHE A 232 -12.99 5.51 -6.97
C PHE A 232 -13.03 6.69 -6.01
N TYR A 233 -14.08 7.48 -6.15
CA TYR A 233 -14.34 8.64 -5.35
C TYR A 233 -15.82 8.68 -4.94
N MET A 234 -16.07 8.95 -3.65
CA MET A 234 -17.40 9.26 -3.16
C MET A 234 -17.53 10.77 -3.01
N PRO A 235 -18.30 11.44 -3.87
CA PRO A 235 -18.57 12.88 -3.75
C PRO A 235 -19.27 13.20 -2.42
N ASP A 236 -18.99 14.38 -1.85
CA ASP A 236 -19.70 14.84 -0.66
C ASP A 236 -21.16 15.20 -1.03
N GLU A 237 -22.10 15.00 -0.10
CA GLU A 237 -23.53 15.27 -0.33
C GLU A 237 -23.85 16.70 -0.81
N LYS A 238 -22.92 17.62 -0.56
CA LYS A 238 -23.06 19.04 -0.97
C LYS A 238 -22.78 19.28 -2.46
N ASP A 239 -22.10 18.34 -3.11
CA ASP A 239 -21.65 18.47 -4.51
C ASP A 239 -22.66 17.85 -5.50
N MET A 240 -23.79 17.31 -5.03
CA MET A 240 -24.73 16.57 -5.88
C MET A 240 -26.19 17.02 -5.65
N ILE A 241 -26.86 17.38 -6.74
CA ILE A 241 -28.27 17.80 -6.75
C ILE A 241 -29.24 16.60 -6.58
N HIS A 242 -28.77 15.35 -6.82
CA HIS A 242 -29.53 14.10 -6.76
C HIS A 242 -28.66 12.95 -6.23
N VAL A 243 -29.22 11.78 -6.04
CA VAL A 243 -28.64 10.55 -5.48
C VAL A 243 -27.12 10.45 -5.51
N THR A 244 -26.48 10.37 -4.32
CA THR A 244 -25.04 10.17 -4.14
C THR A 244 -24.59 8.86 -4.80
N ARG A 245 -23.70 8.93 -5.79
CA ARG A 245 -23.17 7.79 -6.51
C ARG A 245 -21.64 7.80 -6.48
N LEU A 246 -21.04 6.63 -6.54
CA LEU A 246 -19.61 6.52 -6.74
C LEU A 246 -19.22 7.07 -8.10
N ALA A 247 -18.16 7.86 -8.11
CA ALA A 247 -17.45 8.26 -9.31
C ALA A 247 -16.10 7.53 -9.36
N ALA A 248 -15.46 7.49 -10.54
CA ALA A 248 -14.08 7.06 -10.65
C ALA A 248 -13.33 7.92 -11.66
N CYS A 249 -12.06 8.21 -11.34
CA CYS A 249 -11.09 8.76 -12.28
C CYS A 249 -10.14 7.65 -12.71
N VAL A 250 -9.83 7.57 -14.02
CA VAL A 250 -9.01 6.51 -14.57
C VAL A 250 -8.04 7.03 -15.62
N VAL A 251 -6.82 6.51 -15.59
CA VAL A 251 -5.79 6.66 -16.62
C VAL A 251 -5.76 5.36 -17.41
N ALA A 252 -6.32 5.36 -18.60
CA ALA A 252 -6.44 4.19 -19.46
C ALA A 252 -6.50 4.63 -20.94
N PRO A 253 -5.34 4.98 -21.55
CA PRO A 253 -5.29 5.60 -22.85
C PRO A 253 -5.89 4.73 -23.98
N ASP A 254 -5.81 3.41 -23.84
CA ASP A 254 -6.23 2.45 -24.87
C ASP A 254 -7.61 1.83 -24.61
N LEU A 255 -8.31 2.25 -23.55
CA LEU A 255 -9.62 1.71 -23.18
C LEU A 255 -10.73 2.76 -23.32
N ASN A 256 -11.95 2.28 -23.54
CA ASN A 256 -13.15 3.10 -23.48
C ASN A 256 -14.00 2.79 -22.23
N PRO A 257 -14.95 3.68 -21.86
CA PRO A 257 -15.77 3.48 -20.66
C PRO A 257 -16.54 2.16 -20.64
N ALA A 258 -17.03 1.69 -21.80
CA ALA A 258 -17.81 0.46 -21.88
C ALA A 258 -16.99 -0.79 -21.53
N GLN A 259 -15.73 -0.83 -21.93
CA GLN A 259 -14.80 -1.93 -21.62
C GLN A 259 -14.52 -2.00 -20.12
N ILE A 260 -14.20 -0.87 -19.49
CA ILE A 260 -13.94 -0.81 -18.04
C ILE A 260 -15.21 -1.18 -17.26
N LEU A 261 -16.36 -0.61 -17.60
CA LEU A 261 -17.61 -0.91 -16.92
C LEU A 261 -18.04 -2.38 -17.11
N LYS A 262 -17.73 -3.00 -18.26
CA LYS A 262 -17.99 -4.42 -18.49
C LYS A 262 -17.14 -5.28 -17.54
N SER A 263 -15.84 -5.05 -17.46
CA SER A 263 -14.94 -5.76 -16.54
C SER A 263 -15.37 -5.60 -15.08
N LEU A 264 -15.71 -4.36 -14.66
CA LEU A 264 -16.17 -4.13 -13.29
C LEU A 264 -17.45 -4.89 -12.96
N ARG A 265 -18.42 -4.99 -13.89
CA ARG A 265 -19.69 -5.73 -13.67
C ARG A 265 -19.51 -7.22 -13.37
N GLU A 266 -18.41 -7.79 -13.78
CA GLU A 266 -18.11 -9.21 -13.52
C GLU A 266 -17.66 -9.45 -12.07
N HIS A 267 -17.21 -8.38 -11.35
CA HIS A 267 -16.56 -8.49 -10.06
C HIS A 267 -17.22 -7.70 -8.93
N ILE A 268 -18.05 -6.69 -9.25
CA ILE A 268 -18.70 -5.85 -8.24
C ILE A 268 -20.22 -5.76 -8.48
N ASP A 269 -20.94 -5.55 -7.37
CA ASP A 269 -22.38 -5.31 -7.44
C ASP A 269 -22.67 -4.05 -8.28
N PRO A 270 -23.69 -4.06 -9.14
CA PRO A 270 -24.05 -2.93 -10.00
C PRO A 270 -24.25 -1.59 -9.28
N VAL A 271 -24.59 -1.61 -7.98
CA VAL A 271 -24.76 -0.39 -7.18
C VAL A 271 -23.46 0.37 -6.97
N PHE A 272 -22.30 -0.30 -7.05
CA PHE A 272 -20.97 0.30 -6.90
C PHE A 272 -20.31 0.67 -8.23
N LEU A 273 -20.98 0.45 -9.37
CA LEU A 273 -20.45 0.89 -10.65
C LEU A 273 -20.31 2.42 -10.69
N PRO A 274 -19.17 2.95 -11.12
CA PRO A 274 -18.92 4.39 -11.10
C PRO A 274 -19.80 5.13 -12.09
N ARG A 275 -20.36 6.25 -11.65
CA ARG A 275 -21.11 7.19 -12.46
C ARG A 275 -20.93 8.60 -11.89
N PRO A 276 -20.07 9.43 -12.52
CA PRO A 276 -19.36 9.22 -13.78
C PRO A 276 -18.10 8.37 -13.67
N LEU A 277 -17.62 7.85 -14.81
CA LEU A 277 -16.28 7.34 -15.02
C LEU A 277 -15.52 8.35 -15.88
N ILE A 278 -14.51 9.00 -15.31
CA ILE A 278 -13.78 10.13 -15.88
C ILE A 278 -12.39 9.69 -16.30
N PHE A 279 -12.03 9.91 -17.55
CA PHE A 279 -10.68 9.67 -18.05
C PHE A 279 -9.82 10.91 -17.81
N VAL A 280 -8.62 10.68 -17.30
CA VAL A 280 -7.63 11.71 -16.97
C VAL A 280 -6.24 11.28 -17.43
N ASP A 281 -5.35 12.25 -17.67
CA ASP A 281 -3.97 11.96 -18.08
C ASP A 281 -3.12 11.42 -16.92
N ALA A 282 -3.38 11.86 -15.70
CA ALA A 282 -2.69 11.40 -14.49
C ALA A 282 -3.54 11.61 -13.23
N LEU A 283 -3.36 10.77 -12.21
CA LEU A 283 -3.90 10.99 -10.88
C LEU A 283 -2.90 11.79 -10.02
N PRO A 284 -3.38 12.75 -9.17
CA PRO A 284 -2.53 13.64 -8.38
C PRO A 284 -1.96 12.93 -7.15
N ARG A 285 -1.09 11.95 -7.36
CA ARG A 285 -0.38 11.23 -6.30
C ARG A 285 0.79 12.04 -5.77
N ASN A 286 1.02 11.96 -4.46
CA ASN A 286 2.20 12.58 -3.85
C ASN A 286 3.48 11.73 -4.09
N SER A 287 4.64 12.22 -3.63
CA SER A 287 5.94 11.56 -3.76
C SER A 287 6.03 10.16 -3.09
N THR A 288 5.09 9.82 -2.20
CA THR A 288 4.99 8.49 -1.59
C THR A 288 3.94 7.60 -2.26
N GLY A 289 3.38 8.04 -3.41
CA GLY A 289 2.35 7.33 -4.17
C GLY A 289 0.95 7.39 -3.57
N LYS A 290 0.76 8.09 -2.45
CA LYS A 290 -0.57 8.27 -1.85
C LYS A 290 -1.39 9.28 -2.67
N LEU A 291 -2.67 8.98 -2.85
CA LEU A 291 -3.65 9.86 -3.47
C LEU A 291 -4.44 10.60 -2.39
N PRO A 292 -4.14 11.89 -2.10
CA PRO A 292 -4.89 12.65 -1.11
C PRO A 292 -6.35 12.86 -1.57
N ARG A 293 -7.31 12.63 -0.66
CA ARG A 293 -8.74 12.81 -0.98
C ARG A 293 -9.04 14.21 -1.52
N SER A 294 -8.43 15.24 -0.94
CA SER A 294 -8.60 16.63 -1.38
C SER A 294 -8.10 16.89 -2.81
N ALA A 295 -7.01 16.22 -3.21
CA ALA A 295 -6.47 16.35 -4.55
C ALA A 295 -7.38 15.66 -5.59
N LEU A 296 -7.92 14.48 -5.24
CA LEU A 296 -8.89 13.78 -6.07
C LEU A 296 -10.20 14.56 -6.20
N GLN A 297 -10.66 15.18 -5.10
CA GLN A 297 -11.84 16.05 -5.07
C GLN A 297 -11.66 17.27 -5.99
N THR A 298 -10.50 17.91 -5.97
CA THR A 298 -10.18 19.02 -6.86
C THR A 298 -10.17 18.58 -8.32
N LEU A 299 -9.54 17.46 -8.64
CA LEU A 299 -9.50 16.88 -9.98
C LEU A 299 -10.93 16.61 -10.51
N PHE A 300 -11.76 15.98 -9.66
CA PHE A 300 -13.15 15.68 -9.99
C PHE A 300 -13.96 16.95 -10.29
N ALA A 301 -13.85 17.98 -9.44
CA ALA A 301 -14.55 19.25 -9.62
C ALA A 301 -14.14 19.97 -10.93
N GLN A 302 -12.85 19.93 -11.27
CA GLN A 302 -12.32 20.53 -12.50
C GLN A 302 -12.83 19.84 -13.78
N THR A 303 -12.90 18.51 -13.75
CA THR A 303 -13.33 17.72 -14.91
C THR A 303 -14.84 17.66 -15.06
N HIS A 304 -15.59 17.69 -13.96
CA HIS A 304 -17.07 17.68 -14.01
C HIS A 304 -17.66 19.02 -14.44
N GLY A 305 -17.04 20.13 -14.02
CA GLY A 305 -17.48 21.48 -14.42
C GLY A 305 -17.29 21.80 -15.90
N VAL A 306 -16.46 21.05 -16.61
CA VAL A 306 -16.24 21.20 -18.07
C VAL A 306 -17.27 20.41 -18.89
N GLN A 307 -17.88 19.35 -18.34
CA GLN A 307 -18.85 18.52 -19.06
C GLN A 307 -20.30 19.07 -19.02
N GLU A 308 -20.63 19.95 -18.08
CA GLU A 308 -21.97 20.60 -18.05
C GLU A 308 -22.07 21.83 -18.93
N THR A 309 -21.01 22.23 -19.66
CA THR A 309 -20.96 23.43 -20.48
C THR A 309 -20.92 23.16 -22.00
N VAL A 310 -21.19 21.93 -22.45
CA VAL A 310 -21.28 21.56 -23.87
C VAL A 310 -22.65 20.99 -24.21
#